data_d46265c8f4bad24d0556ab724eea6739
#
_entry.id   d46265c8f4bad24d0556ab724eea6739
#
_cell.length_a   1.000
_cell.length_b   1.000
_cell.length_c   1.000
_cell.angle_alpha   90.00
_cell.angle_beta   90.00
_cell.angle_gamma   90.00
#
_symmetry.space_group_name_H-M   'P 1'
#
loop_
_entity.id
_entity.type
_entity.pdbx_description
1 polymer ?
#
loop_
_entity_poly.entity_id
_entity_poly.type
_entity_poly.pdbx_seq_one_letter_code
_entity_poly.pdbx_strand_id
1 'polypeptide(L)'
;MATAELKKGDVKDMGLADAGKRKIEWAAQQMPVLQSIRKRFIKEQPLKGLRVSACLHVTSETANLMIALRDGGADAVLCASNPLSTQDEVAASLNRDFNIPTYAIKGEDNDTYYQHMKAALDHKPQFTMDDGCDLVTMLLTKRQDLVGNVIAGTEETTTGVIRLRAMAKDGTLKYPIIAVNDAMTKHFFDNRYGTGQSTLDGVIRATNVLIAGLKVVIAGYGWCGRGAAMRAKGLGADVIVTEIDPVKGIEAVMDGFRVMPMADAAKEGDIFITVTGNKNVIRREHFEVMKGGAIVCNSGHFNVEIEIPALESLSISKKEVRPLVEEFQLKDGRKVYLIAEGRLVNLATAEGHPASVMDMSFANQSLSAEYLVKHHKEMKPQVYVVPEHLDREIARLKLESMGHRLDKLTAEQEQYLASWQEGT
;
A
#
# COMPACT_ATOMS: atom_id res chain seq x y z
N MET A 1 -33.88 16.75 20.42
CA MET A 1 -32.96 15.87 19.69
C MET A 1 -31.56 16.27 20.12
N ALA A 2 -30.86 15.44 20.87
CA ALA A 2 -29.49 15.73 21.25
C ALA A 2 -28.63 15.67 20.00
N THR A 3 -28.00 16.77 19.64
CA THR A 3 -26.92 16.81 18.62
C THR A 3 -25.82 15.89 19.14
N ALA A 4 -25.67 14.72 18.51
CA ALA A 4 -24.51 13.87 18.76
C ALA A 4 -23.27 14.74 18.54
N GLU A 5 -22.44 14.88 19.56
CA GLU A 5 -21.12 15.50 19.41
C GLU A 5 -20.39 14.77 18.30
N LEU A 6 -20.04 15.52 17.24
CA LEU A 6 -19.20 15.03 16.17
C LEU A 6 -17.90 14.52 16.78
N LYS A 7 -17.62 13.23 16.65
CA LYS A 7 -16.33 12.66 17.01
C LYS A 7 -15.26 13.40 16.20
N LYS A 8 -14.46 14.23 16.85
CA LYS A 8 -13.38 14.96 16.18
C LYS A 8 -12.20 14.00 16.04
N GLY A 9 -11.70 13.86 14.80
CA GLY A 9 -10.40 13.27 14.56
C GLY A 9 -9.26 14.18 15.05
N ASP A 10 -8.03 13.75 14.87
CA ASP A 10 -6.83 14.53 15.15
C ASP A 10 -6.04 14.72 13.84
N VAL A 11 -5.91 15.96 13.38
CA VAL A 11 -5.29 16.33 12.12
C VAL A 11 -4.49 17.62 12.32
N LYS A 12 -3.50 17.82 11.45
CA LYS A 12 -2.54 18.91 11.57
C LYS A 12 -3.19 20.30 11.56
N ASP A 13 -4.08 20.55 10.61
CA ASP A 13 -4.76 21.84 10.42
C ASP A 13 -6.06 21.67 9.62
N MET A 14 -7.18 21.96 10.24
CA MET A 14 -8.50 21.92 9.61
C MET A 14 -8.68 22.97 8.50
N GLY A 15 -7.87 24.03 8.50
CA GLY A 15 -7.85 25.05 7.44
C GLY A 15 -7.41 24.54 6.06
N LEU A 16 -6.75 23.37 6.02
CA LEU A 16 -6.31 22.72 4.77
C LEU A 16 -7.45 22.00 4.01
N ALA A 17 -8.62 21.86 4.61
CA ALA A 17 -9.69 21.01 4.10
C ALA A 17 -10.17 21.36 2.68
N ASP A 18 -10.18 22.64 2.29
CA ASP A 18 -10.58 23.04 0.93
C ASP A 18 -9.63 22.49 -0.15
N ALA A 19 -8.33 22.45 0.14
CA ALA A 19 -7.35 21.84 -0.74
C ALA A 19 -7.56 20.32 -0.80
N GLY A 20 -7.79 19.69 0.34
CA GLY A 20 -8.07 18.25 0.42
C GLY A 20 -9.33 17.86 -0.36
N LYS A 21 -10.40 18.62 -0.24
CA LYS A 21 -11.64 18.39 -0.99
C LYS A 21 -11.39 18.36 -2.50
N ARG A 22 -10.64 19.34 -3.02
CA ARG A 22 -10.28 19.35 -4.46
C ARG A 22 -9.47 18.14 -4.88
N LYS A 23 -8.53 17.69 -4.05
CA LYS A 23 -7.75 16.45 -4.32
C LYS A 23 -8.63 15.21 -4.34
N ILE A 24 -9.52 15.07 -3.37
CA ILE A 24 -10.47 13.95 -3.28
C ILE A 24 -11.38 13.92 -4.52
N GLU A 25 -11.93 15.07 -4.91
CA GLU A 25 -12.80 15.20 -6.09
C GLU A 25 -12.03 14.93 -7.40
N TRP A 26 -10.76 15.33 -7.48
CA TRP A 26 -9.89 15.01 -8.62
C TRP A 26 -9.65 13.50 -8.74
N ALA A 27 -9.27 12.84 -7.65
CA ALA A 27 -9.05 11.40 -7.62
C ALA A 27 -10.33 10.62 -7.99
N ALA A 28 -11.49 11.07 -7.49
CA ALA A 28 -12.79 10.45 -7.77
C ALA A 28 -13.10 10.31 -9.27
N GLN A 29 -12.67 11.28 -10.09
CA GLN A 29 -12.88 11.26 -11.54
C GLN A 29 -12.14 10.10 -12.23
N GLN A 30 -11.07 9.60 -11.62
CA GLN A 30 -10.26 8.50 -12.14
C GLN A 30 -10.57 7.15 -11.47
N MET A 31 -11.62 7.11 -10.63
CA MET A 31 -12.04 5.92 -9.88
C MET A 31 -13.47 5.48 -10.27
N PRO A 32 -13.76 5.23 -11.55
CA PRO A 32 -15.13 4.99 -12.04
C PRO A 32 -15.75 3.72 -11.47
N VAL A 33 -14.95 2.66 -11.21
CA VAL A 33 -15.45 1.40 -10.63
C VAL A 33 -15.91 1.64 -9.19
N LEU A 34 -15.07 2.27 -8.37
CA LEU A 34 -15.42 2.61 -6.99
C LEU A 34 -16.62 3.57 -6.93
N GLN A 35 -16.70 4.55 -7.83
CA GLN A 35 -17.86 5.45 -7.90
C GLN A 35 -19.14 4.69 -8.31
N SER A 36 -19.06 3.68 -9.17
CA SER A 36 -20.20 2.82 -9.50
C SER A 36 -20.65 2.00 -8.29
N ILE A 37 -19.72 1.39 -7.57
CA ILE A 37 -19.99 0.67 -6.31
C ILE A 37 -20.63 1.62 -5.28
N ARG A 38 -20.06 2.81 -5.09
CA ARG A 38 -20.60 3.82 -4.19
C ARG A 38 -22.05 4.19 -4.52
N LYS A 39 -22.39 4.40 -5.80
CA LYS A 39 -23.78 4.66 -6.24
C LYS A 39 -24.73 3.53 -5.87
N ARG A 40 -24.29 2.27 -5.97
CA ARG A 40 -25.06 1.11 -5.51
C ARG A 40 -25.16 1.09 -3.98
N PHE A 41 -24.07 1.32 -3.27
CA PHE A 41 -24.01 1.33 -1.81
C PHE A 41 -24.95 2.37 -1.18
N ILE A 42 -25.07 3.57 -1.78
CA ILE A 42 -26.03 4.60 -1.35
C ILE A 42 -27.46 4.06 -1.36
N LYS A 43 -27.84 3.26 -2.36
CA LYS A 43 -29.18 2.71 -2.51
C LYS A 43 -29.43 1.51 -1.59
N GLU A 44 -28.46 0.61 -1.51
CA GLU A 44 -28.62 -0.70 -0.88
C GLU A 44 -28.23 -0.72 0.58
N GLN A 45 -27.37 0.22 1.01
CA GLN A 45 -26.89 0.33 2.39
C GLN A 45 -26.32 -0.99 2.94
N PRO A 46 -25.41 -1.70 2.22
CA PRO A 46 -24.96 -3.04 2.61
C PRO A 46 -24.15 -3.09 3.89
N LEU A 47 -23.61 -1.94 4.32
CA LEU A 47 -22.78 -1.80 5.53
C LEU A 47 -23.52 -1.07 6.65
N LYS A 48 -24.85 -0.97 6.59
CA LYS A 48 -25.65 -0.21 7.55
C LYS A 48 -25.38 -0.61 9.00
N GLY A 49 -24.90 0.35 9.78
CA GLY A 49 -24.64 0.20 11.20
C GLY A 49 -23.35 -0.54 11.55
N LEU A 50 -22.54 -0.91 10.53
CA LEU A 50 -21.24 -1.52 10.74
C LEU A 50 -20.21 -0.46 11.20
N ARG A 51 -19.58 -0.67 12.35
CA ARG A 51 -18.47 0.17 12.81
C ARG A 51 -17.16 -0.35 12.17
N VAL A 52 -16.53 0.50 11.36
CA VAL A 52 -15.29 0.20 10.65
C VAL A 52 -14.17 1.04 11.22
N SER A 53 -13.10 0.41 11.67
CA SER A 53 -11.83 1.11 11.93
C SER A 53 -10.83 0.75 10.86
N ALA A 54 -10.38 1.75 10.12
CA ALA A 54 -9.41 1.62 9.05
C ALA A 54 -8.05 2.19 9.47
N CYS A 55 -6.98 1.46 9.16
CA CYS A 55 -5.60 1.89 9.29
C CYS A 55 -4.95 1.79 7.91
N LEU A 56 -4.98 2.89 7.17
CA LEU A 56 -4.57 2.96 5.76
C LEU A 56 -3.72 4.22 5.52
N HIS A 57 -2.98 4.25 4.41
CA HIS A 57 -2.35 5.50 3.98
C HIS A 57 -3.42 6.57 3.70
N VAL A 58 -3.26 7.77 4.28
CA VAL A 58 -4.28 8.83 4.17
C VAL A 58 -4.04 9.67 2.92
N THR A 59 -4.54 9.17 1.79
CA THR A 59 -4.44 9.79 0.47
C THR A 59 -5.82 10.14 -0.08
N SER A 60 -5.85 10.89 -1.18
CA SER A 60 -7.11 11.24 -1.88
C SER A 60 -7.88 10.02 -2.36
N GLU A 61 -7.19 8.94 -2.69
CA GLU A 61 -7.77 7.66 -3.11
C GLU A 61 -8.43 6.95 -1.92
N THR A 62 -7.71 6.85 -0.81
CA THR A 62 -8.23 6.29 0.46
C THR A 62 -9.45 7.07 0.94
N ALA A 63 -9.45 8.38 0.78
CA ALA A 63 -10.63 9.19 1.12
C ALA A 63 -11.86 8.78 0.30
N ASN A 64 -11.70 8.47 -0.99
CA ASN A 64 -12.80 7.97 -1.82
C ASN A 64 -13.32 6.61 -1.36
N LEU A 65 -12.44 5.70 -0.92
CA LEU A 65 -12.84 4.44 -0.29
C LEU A 65 -13.66 4.70 0.99
N MET A 66 -13.15 5.51 1.90
CA MET A 66 -13.82 5.80 3.17
C MET A 66 -15.20 6.46 2.96
N ILE A 67 -15.30 7.33 1.96
CA ILE A 67 -16.57 7.94 1.55
C ILE A 67 -17.54 6.88 1.00
N ALA A 68 -17.06 5.93 0.19
CA ALA A 68 -17.89 4.85 -0.33
C ALA A 68 -18.42 3.93 0.80
N LEU A 69 -17.58 3.59 1.78
CA LEU A 69 -17.99 2.79 2.95
C LEU A 69 -19.03 3.52 3.80
N ARG A 70 -18.79 4.81 4.12
CA ARG A 70 -19.75 5.66 4.84
C ARG A 70 -21.09 5.75 4.10
N ASP A 71 -21.04 6.01 2.80
CA ASP A 71 -22.24 6.12 1.98
C ASP A 71 -22.98 4.78 1.84
N GLY A 72 -22.28 3.67 2.04
CA GLY A 72 -22.83 2.32 2.18
C GLY A 72 -23.45 2.02 3.56
N GLY A 73 -23.43 3.00 4.47
CA GLY A 73 -24.03 2.92 5.80
C GLY A 73 -23.07 2.57 6.94
N ALA A 74 -21.77 2.48 6.69
CA ALA A 74 -20.77 2.25 7.73
C ALA A 74 -20.55 3.50 8.60
N ASP A 75 -20.39 3.28 9.91
CA ASP A 75 -19.80 4.25 10.82
C ASP A 75 -18.29 4.01 10.82
N ALA A 76 -17.55 4.81 10.04
CA ALA A 76 -16.17 4.58 9.74
C ALA A 76 -15.24 5.63 10.35
N VAL A 77 -14.08 5.19 10.85
CA VAL A 77 -12.96 6.04 11.28
C VAL A 77 -11.67 5.59 10.58
N LEU A 78 -10.73 6.52 10.41
CA LEU A 78 -9.46 6.29 9.74
C LEU A 78 -8.29 6.73 10.60
N CYS A 79 -7.22 5.93 10.68
CA CYS A 79 -5.89 6.37 11.11
C CYS A 79 -4.85 6.02 10.05
N ALA A 80 -3.68 6.68 10.12
CA ALA A 80 -2.60 6.40 9.19
C ALA A 80 -1.94 5.03 9.45
N SER A 81 -1.51 4.35 8.40
CA SER A 81 -0.71 3.11 8.47
C SER A 81 0.80 3.36 8.40
N ASN A 82 1.23 4.61 8.28
CA ASN A 82 2.63 5.01 8.31
C ASN A 82 2.75 6.50 8.68
N PRO A 83 3.68 6.90 9.54
CA PRO A 83 3.84 8.30 9.97
C PRO A 83 4.11 9.31 8.85
N LEU A 84 4.68 8.90 7.72
CA LEU A 84 5.00 9.80 6.59
C LEU A 84 4.01 9.74 5.43
N SER A 85 2.95 8.91 5.52
CA SER A 85 2.05 8.64 4.39
C SER A 85 0.71 9.38 4.46
N THR A 86 0.63 10.46 5.21
CA THR A 86 -0.57 11.29 5.34
C THR A 86 -0.50 12.50 4.41
N GLN A 87 -1.56 12.75 3.66
CA GLN A 87 -1.85 14.04 3.03
C GLN A 87 -2.71 14.86 4.02
N ASP A 88 -2.09 15.83 4.70
CA ASP A 88 -2.73 16.58 5.80
C ASP A 88 -4.02 17.29 5.37
N GLU A 89 -4.06 17.79 4.14
CA GLU A 89 -5.24 18.43 3.56
C GLU A 89 -6.39 17.43 3.32
N VAL A 90 -6.08 16.20 2.97
CA VAL A 90 -7.07 15.12 2.81
C VAL A 90 -7.63 14.71 4.16
N ALA A 91 -6.77 14.54 5.17
CA ALA A 91 -7.18 14.24 6.54
C ALA A 91 -8.12 15.32 7.08
N ALA A 92 -7.81 16.60 6.85
CA ALA A 92 -8.64 17.74 7.24
C ALA A 92 -10.02 17.70 6.55
N SER A 93 -10.06 17.43 5.24
CA SER A 93 -11.31 17.37 4.48
C SER A 93 -12.20 16.20 4.89
N LEU A 94 -11.62 15.02 5.15
CA LEU A 94 -12.38 13.87 5.65
C LEU A 94 -13.12 14.20 6.95
N ASN A 95 -12.47 14.90 7.88
CA ASN A 95 -13.09 15.34 9.13
C ASN A 95 -14.17 16.39 8.89
N ARG A 96 -13.84 17.48 8.18
CA ARG A 96 -14.69 18.67 8.05
C ARG A 96 -15.85 18.45 7.07
N ASP A 97 -15.56 17.94 5.88
CA ASP A 97 -16.49 17.93 4.76
C ASP A 97 -17.25 16.61 4.64
N PHE A 98 -16.63 15.52 5.06
CA PHE A 98 -17.20 14.18 4.92
C PHE A 98 -17.63 13.53 6.24
N ASN A 99 -17.38 14.17 7.37
CA ASN A 99 -17.74 13.66 8.71
C ASN A 99 -17.19 12.24 8.97
N ILE A 100 -15.96 12.00 8.56
CA ILE A 100 -15.22 10.77 8.79
C ILE A 100 -14.06 11.10 9.73
N PRO A 101 -14.14 10.73 11.02
CA PRO A 101 -13.07 10.99 11.97
C PRO A 101 -11.78 10.38 11.49
N THR A 102 -10.76 11.21 11.30
CA THR A 102 -9.46 10.82 10.80
C THR A 102 -8.40 11.25 11.80
N TYR A 103 -7.54 10.33 12.20
CA TYR A 103 -6.44 10.50 13.15
C TYR A 103 -5.14 10.30 12.40
N ALA A 104 -4.57 11.38 11.85
CA ALA A 104 -3.38 11.29 11.01
C ALA A 104 -2.73 12.66 10.81
N ILE A 105 -1.42 12.73 11.01
CA ILE A 105 -0.59 13.92 10.80
C ILE A 105 0.68 13.52 10.06
N LYS A 106 1.02 14.16 8.95
CA LYS A 106 2.27 13.88 8.23
C LYS A 106 3.47 14.25 9.08
N GLY A 107 4.36 13.28 9.32
CA GLY A 107 5.55 13.47 10.14
C GLY A 107 5.30 13.28 11.63
N GLU A 108 4.19 12.66 12.02
CA GLU A 108 3.94 12.29 13.42
C GLU A 108 5.01 11.33 13.94
N ASP A 109 5.32 11.43 15.23
CA ASP A 109 6.22 10.50 15.89
C ASP A 109 5.53 9.16 16.19
N ASN A 110 6.33 8.17 16.60
CA ASN A 110 5.78 6.83 16.88
C ASN A 110 4.75 6.84 18.00
N ASP A 111 4.92 7.68 19.01
CA ASP A 111 3.96 7.74 20.15
C ASP A 111 2.61 8.27 19.68
N THR A 112 2.59 9.34 18.89
CA THR A 112 1.39 9.91 18.28
C THR A 112 0.74 8.90 17.32
N TYR A 113 1.53 8.23 16.48
CA TYR A 113 1.06 7.18 15.57
C TYR A 113 0.30 6.08 16.31
N TYR A 114 0.86 5.55 17.41
CA TYR A 114 0.18 4.53 18.22
C TYR A 114 -1.02 5.07 19.01
N GLN A 115 -1.01 6.35 19.41
CA GLN A 115 -2.18 7.00 20.01
C GLN A 115 -3.33 7.13 18.99
N HIS A 116 -3.05 7.51 17.76
CA HIS A 116 -4.03 7.58 16.67
C HIS A 116 -4.66 6.21 16.37
N MET A 117 -3.86 5.18 16.32
CA MET A 117 -4.35 3.80 16.15
C MET A 117 -5.23 3.36 17.33
N LYS A 118 -4.84 3.71 18.56
CA LYS A 118 -5.67 3.48 19.74
C LYS A 118 -6.99 4.23 19.66
N ALA A 119 -7.00 5.49 19.24
CA ALA A 119 -8.22 6.27 19.03
C ALA A 119 -9.15 5.62 17.99
N ALA A 120 -8.59 5.09 16.90
CA ALA A 120 -9.35 4.32 15.93
C ALA A 120 -9.95 3.03 16.53
N LEU A 121 -9.24 2.35 17.45
CA LEU A 121 -9.78 1.18 18.18
C LEU A 121 -10.81 1.56 19.26
N ASP A 122 -10.72 2.75 19.85
CA ASP A 122 -11.71 3.26 20.81
C ASP A 122 -13.10 3.47 20.17
N HIS A 123 -13.17 3.47 18.83
CA HIS A 123 -14.41 3.37 18.07
C HIS A 123 -15.15 2.03 18.25
N LYS A 124 -14.51 1.03 18.87
CA LYS A 124 -15.01 -0.33 19.11
C LYS A 124 -15.46 -1.02 17.81
N PRO A 125 -14.53 -1.24 16.87
CA PRO A 125 -14.86 -1.74 15.55
C PRO A 125 -15.55 -3.11 15.59
N GLN A 126 -16.42 -3.31 14.61
CA GLN A 126 -16.93 -4.62 14.21
C GLN A 126 -16.20 -5.13 12.97
N PHE A 127 -15.50 -4.24 12.27
CA PHE A 127 -14.74 -4.55 11.07
C PHE A 127 -13.41 -3.81 11.08
N THR A 128 -12.32 -4.51 10.78
CA THR A 128 -10.99 -3.91 10.62
C THR A 128 -10.60 -3.85 9.15
N MET A 129 -10.04 -2.73 8.70
CA MET A 129 -9.44 -2.59 7.38
C MET A 129 -8.02 -2.10 7.58
N ASP A 130 -7.03 -2.91 7.25
CA ASP A 130 -5.64 -2.67 7.63
C ASP A 130 -4.71 -2.68 6.40
N ASP A 131 -3.62 -1.96 6.52
CA ASP A 131 -2.53 -1.92 5.53
C ASP A 131 -1.20 -2.07 6.28
N GLY A 132 -0.76 -3.33 6.42
CA GLY A 132 0.44 -3.73 7.14
C GLY A 132 0.19 -4.45 8.46
N CYS A 133 -1.08 -4.67 8.83
CA CYS A 133 -1.47 -5.46 10.00
C CYS A 133 -1.08 -4.84 11.37
N ASP A 134 -0.90 -3.51 11.45
CA ASP A 134 -0.55 -2.86 12.72
C ASP A 134 -1.79 -2.66 13.60
N LEU A 135 -2.93 -2.27 13.03
CA LEU A 135 -4.21 -2.16 13.75
C LEU A 135 -4.65 -3.51 14.30
N VAL A 136 -4.59 -4.57 13.48
CA VAL A 136 -4.93 -5.94 13.90
C VAL A 136 -3.96 -6.43 14.97
N THR A 137 -2.67 -6.15 14.85
CA THR A 137 -1.67 -6.49 15.87
C THR A 137 -1.98 -5.80 17.20
N MET A 138 -2.27 -4.49 17.18
CA MET A 138 -2.64 -3.74 18.39
C MET A 138 -3.93 -4.29 19.01
N LEU A 139 -4.93 -4.57 18.19
CA LEU A 139 -6.20 -5.16 18.64
C LEU A 139 -5.96 -6.50 19.35
N LEU A 140 -5.22 -7.41 18.74
CA LEU A 140 -5.00 -8.77 19.26
C LEU A 140 -4.03 -8.82 20.45
N THR A 141 -3.19 -7.79 20.66
CA THR A 141 -2.16 -7.79 21.72
C THR A 141 -2.47 -6.81 22.84
N LYS A 142 -2.98 -5.61 22.54
CA LYS A 142 -3.16 -4.51 23.49
C LYS A 142 -4.63 -4.19 23.79
N ARG A 143 -5.55 -4.56 22.90
CA ARG A 143 -6.98 -4.27 23.01
C ARG A 143 -7.83 -5.54 22.86
N GLN A 144 -7.41 -6.60 23.54
CA GLN A 144 -8.12 -7.89 23.55
C GLN A 144 -9.57 -7.80 24.04
N ASP A 145 -9.87 -6.77 24.83
CA ASP A 145 -11.22 -6.40 25.28
C ASP A 145 -12.18 -6.15 24.12
N LEU A 146 -11.68 -5.77 22.95
CA LEU A 146 -12.47 -5.45 21.75
C LEU A 146 -12.60 -6.61 20.76
N VAL A 147 -11.78 -7.64 20.87
CA VAL A 147 -11.71 -8.74 19.87
C VAL A 147 -13.08 -9.40 19.67
N GLY A 148 -13.84 -9.60 20.75
CA GLY A 148 -15.18 -10.19 20.69
C GLY A 148 -16.23 -9.38 19.91
N ASN A 149 -15.95 -8.11 19.60
CA ASN A 149 -16.82 -7.28 18.79
C ASN A 149 -16.55 -7.40 17.29
N VAL A 150 -15.33 -7.84 16.90
CA VAL A 150 -14.90 -7.87 15.50
C VAL A 150 -15.41 -9.12 14.82
N ILE A 151 -16.14 -8.95 13.75
CA ILE A 151 -16.72 -10.03 12.96
C ILE A 151 -15.84 -10.45 11.78
N ALA A 152 -15.07 -9.52 11.21
CA ALA A 152 -14.23 -9.77 10.04
C ALA A 152 -13.27 -8.59 9.77
N GLY A 153 -12.37 -8.75 8.82
CA GLY A 153 -11.50 -7.67 8.33
C GLY A 153 -10.93 -7.90 6.94
N THR A 154 -10.22 -6.89 6.44
CA THR A 154 -9.49 -6.94 5.18
C THR A 154 -8.06 -6.45 5.36
N GLU A 155 -7.14 -6.90 4.51
CA GLU A 155 -5.74 -6.49 4.48
C GLU A 155 -5.31 -6.07 3.07
N GLU A 156 -4.71 -4.88 2.98
CA GLU A 156 -4.34 -4.26 1.70
C GLU A 156 -2.99 -4.73 1.15
N THR A 157 -2.03 -5.08 2.03
CA THR A 157 -0.63 -5.21 1.59
C THR A 157 0.01 -6.57 1.87
N THR A 158 0.99 -6.94 1.05
CA THR A 158 1.74 -8.20 1.16
C THR A 158 2.33 -8.43 2.55
N THR A 159 2.93 -7.39 3.15
CA THR A 159 3.56 -7.50 4.48
C THR A 159 2.53 -7.84 5.56
N GLY A 160 1.35 -7.22 5.52
CA GLY A 160 0.27 -7.52 6.44
C GLY A 160 -0.29 -8.92 6.24
N VAL A 161 -0.47 -9.36 4.99
CA VAL A 161 -0.93 -10.73 4.68
C VAL A 161 0.04 -11.78 5.24
N ILE A 162 1.36 -11.57 5.14
CA ILE A 162 2.37 -12.47 5.71
C ILE A 162 2.21 -12.57 7.23
N ARG A 163 2.06 -11.43 7.92
CA ARG A 163 1.84 -11.38 9.37
C ARG A 163 0.55 -12.08 9.79
N LEU A 164 -0.55 -11.83 9.07
CA LEU A 164 -1.85 -12.45 9.33
C LEU A 164 -1.84 -13.96 9.13
N ARG A 165 -1.15 -14.45 8.09
CA ARG A 165 -0.97 -15.89 7.88
C ARG A 165 -0.16 -16.55 9.00
N ALA A 166 0.86 -15.84 9.53
CA ALA A 166 1.60 -16.31 10.70
C ALA A 166 0.68 -16.37 11.94
N MET A 167 -0.13 -15.33 12.19
CA MET A 167 -1.11 -15.29 13.28
C MET A 167 -2.20 -16.35 13.13
N ALA A 168 -2.63 -16.67 11.91
CA ALA A 168 -3.58 -17.74 11.67
C ALA A 168 -2.98 -19.12 11.97
N LYS A 169 -1.71 -19.32 11.61
CA LYS A 169 -0.99 -20.58 11.84
C LYS A 169 -0.76 -20.87 13.34
N ASP A 170 -0.46 -19.86 14.13
CA ASP A 170 -0.23 -20.01 15.57
C ASP A 170 -1.52 -19.86 16.42
N GLY A 171 -2.67 -19.58 15.79
CA GLY A 171 -3.96 -19.46 16.45
C GLY A 171 -4.21 -18.10 17.13
N THR A 172 -3.36 -17.12 16.90
CA THR A 172 -3.52 -15.73 17.43
C THR A 172 -4.65 -15.01 16.71
N LEU A 173 -4.83 -15.23 15.39
CA LEU A 173 -5.93 -14.63 14.62
C LEU A 173 -7.29 -15.15 15.12
N LYS A 174 -8.25 -14.27 15.40
CA LYS A 174 -9.53 -14.60 16.05
C LYS A 174 -10.78 -14.41 15.17
N TYR A 175 -10.64 -13.88 13.96
CA TYR A 175 -11.74 -13.64 13.03
C TYR A 175 -11.24 -13.77 11.58
N PRO A 176 -12.17 -13.97 10.60
CA PRO A 176 -11.78 -14.10 9.20
C PRO A 176 -11.29 -12.78 8.63
N ILE A 177 -10.24 -12.85 7.80
CA ILE A 177 -9.71 -11.72 7.04
C ILE A 177 -9.60 -12.09 5.56
N ILE A 178 -10.05 -11.20 4.67
CA ILE A 178 -9.77 -11.30 3.25
C ILE A 178 -8.50 -10.52 2.92
N ALA A 179 -7.53 -11.22 2.32
CA ALA A 179 -6.32 -10.63 1.75
C ALA A 179 -6.64 -9.97 0.41
N VAL A 180 -7.01 -8.70 0.43
CA VAL A 180 -7.28 -7.92 -0.79
C VAL A 180 -6.03 -7.84 -1.66
N ASN A 181 -4.84 -7.77 -1.04
CA ASN A 181 -3.56 -7.81 -1.75
C ASN A 181 -3.44 -8.99 -2.74
N ASP A 182 -4.10 -10.11 -2.47
CA ASP A 182 -3.95 -11.33 -3.26
C ASP A 182 -4.96 -11.43 -4.43
N ALA A 183 -5.88 -10.47 -4.58
CA ALA A 183 -6.74 -10.37 -5.75
C ALA A 183 -5.91 -10.06 -7.01
N MET A 184 -6.25 -10.67 -8.15
CA MET A 184 -5.55 -10.40 -9.42
C MET A 184 -5.70 -8.93 -9.85
N THR A 185 -6.88 -8.36 -9.70
CA THR A 185 -7.12 -6.94 -10.01
C THR A 185 -6.43 -5.99 -9.04
N LYS A 186 -5.89 -6.50 -7.91
CA LYS A 186 -5.06 -5.71 -6.99
C LYS A 186 -3.59 -5.85 -7.34
N HIS A 187 -2.98 -7.02 -7.12
CA HIS A 187 -1.52 -7.10 -7.15
C HIS A 187 -0.89 -6.98 -8.54
N PHE A 188 -1.57 -7.39 -9.61
CA PHE A 188 -1.07 -7.18 -10.97
C PHE A 188 -1.02 -5.70 -11.36
N PHE A 189 -1.83 -4.86 -10.75
CA PHE A 189 -1.97 -3.45 -11.15
C PHE A 189 -1.40 -2.51 -10.09
N ASP A 190 -1.89 -2.55 -8.87
CA ASP A 190 -1.44 -1.74 -7.74
C ASP A 190 0.04 -1.98 -7.46
N ASN A 191 0.42 -3.20 -7.07
CA ASN A 191 1.80 -3.51 -6.72
C ASN A 191 2.76 -3.34 -7.91
N ARG A 192 2.34 -3.62 -9.13
CA ARG A 192 3.19 -3.52 -10.31
C ARG A 192 3.22 -2.10 -10.89
N TYR A 193 2.08 -1.61 -11.36
CA TYR A 193 2.02 -0.33 -12.07
C TYR A 193 1.97 0.87 -11.10
N GLY A 194 1.24 0.72 -9.98
CA GLY A 194 1.17 1.73 -8.94
C GLY A 194 2.53 1.98 -8.30
N THR A 195 3.12 0.94 -7.69
CA THR A 195 4.44 1.04 -7.05
C THR A 195 5.52 1.43 -8.07
N GLY A 196 5.50 0.88 -9.27
CA GLY A 196 6.50 1.20 -10.28
C GLY A 196 6.53 2.68 -10.63
N GLN A 197 5.37 3.29 -10.87
CA GLN A 197 5.30 4.72 -11.18
C GLN A 197 5.61 5.58 -9.96
N SER A 198 4.93 5.35 -8.85
CA SER A 198 5.01 6.21 -7.66
C SER A 198 6.38 6.17 -6.98
N THR A 199 7.10 5.05 -7.03
CA THR A 199 8.47 4.95 -6.51
C THR A 199 9.42 5.87 -7.26
N LEU A 200 9.42 5.83 -8.59
CA LEU A 200 10.28 6.70 -9.40
C LEU A 200 9.85 8.17 -9.29
N ASP A 201 8.55 8.44 -9.20
CA ASP A 201 8.04 9.79 -8.92
C ASP A 201 8.59 10.32 -7.58
N GLY A 202 8.56 9.49 -6.53
CA GLY A 202 9.10 9.84 -5.23
C GLY A 202 10.61 10.13 -5.24
N VAL A 203 11.39 9.29 -5.91
CA VAL A 203 12.83 9.51 -6.08
C VAL A 203 13.12 10.81 -6.84
N ILE A 204 12.41 11.05 -7.94
CA ILE A 204 12.59 12.25 -8.76
C ILE A 204 12.19 13.51 -7.98
N ARG A 205 11.05 13.53 -7.32
CA ARG A 205 10.60 14.69 -6.52
C ARG A 205 11.57 15.01 -5.38
N ALA A 206 12.02 13.97 -4.66
CA ALA A 206 12.95 14.18 -3.55
C ALA A 206 14.30 14.73 -4.00
N THR A 207 14.84 14.22 -5.09
CA THR A 207 16.25 14.45 -5.47
C THR A 207 16.45 15.32 -6.70
N ASN A 208 15.49 15.33 -7.63
CA ASN A 208 15.60 15.95 -8.95
C ASN A 208 16.80 15.44 -9.77
N VAL A 209 17.23 14.18 -9.55
CA VAL A 209 18.33 13.57 -10.34
C VAL A 209 17.82 13.12 -11.71
N LEU A 210 18.70 13.18 -12.72
CA LEU A 210 18.45 12.58 -14.02
C LEU A 210 18.63 11.06 -13.91
N ILE A 211 17.57 10.30 -14.15
CA ILE A 211 17.60 8.83 -14.06
C ILE A 211 18.35 8.19 -15.24
N ALA A 212 18.25 8.82 -16.43
CA ALA A 212 18.89 8.28 -17.64
C ALA A 212 20.41 8.14 -17.46
N GLY A 213 20.94 6.95 -17.78
CA GLY A 213 22.35 6.62 -17.66
C GLY A 213 22.80 6.19 -16.28
N LEU A 214 21.96 6.32 -15.24
CA LEU A 214 22.30 5.83 -13.89
C LEU A 214 22.06 4.32 -13.78
N LYS A 215 22.83 3.68 -12.92
CA LYS A 215 22.63 2.29 -12.52
C LYS A 215 21.65 2.24 -11.35
N VAL A 216 20.43 1.76 -11.62
CA VAL A 216 19.37 1.62 -10.63
C VAL A 216 19.28 0.18 -10.17
N VAL A 217 19.58 -0.06 -8.91
CA VAL A 217 19.52 -1.38 -8.26
C VAL A 217 18.13 -1.55 -7.64
N ILE A 218 17.38 -2.55 -8.11
CA ILE A 218 16.10 -2.95 -7.56
C ILE A 218 16.31 -4.23 -6.75
N ALA A 219 16.14 -4.13 -5.44
CA ALA A 219 16.23 -5.29 -4.56
C ALA A 219 14.86 -5.94 -4.39
N GLY A 220 14.68 -7.11 -4.97
CA GLY A 220 13.44 -7.87 -5.08
C GLY A 220 12.80 -7.78 -6.48
N TYR A 221 12.30 -8.92 -6.99
CA TYR A 221 11.62 -9.01 -8.29
C TYR A 221 10.22 -9.62 -8.18
N GLY A 222 9.53 -9.29 -7.07
CA GLY A 222 8.08 -9.46 -6.94
C GLY A 222 7.31 -8.45 -7.81
N TRP A 223 6.02 -8.32 -7.63
CA TRP A 223 5.21 -7.40 -8.44
C TRP A 223 5.70 -5.95 -8.36
N CYS A 224 6.04 -5.48 -7.17
CA CYS A 224 6.59 -4.13 -6.98
C CYS A 224 7.94 -3.96 -7.69
N GLY A 225 8.85 -4.92 -7.52
CA GLY A 225 10.18 -4.88 -8.15
C GLY A 225 10.12 -4.90 -9.67
N ARG A 226 9.26 -5.73 -10.26
CA ARG A 226 8.99 -5.74 -11.71
C ARG A 226 8.53 -4.37 -12.21
N GLY A 227 7.59 -3.77 -11.50
CA GLY A 227 7.08 -2.45 -11.85
C GLY A 227 8.16 -1.37 -11.77
N ALA A 228 8.92 -1.34 -10.68
CA ALA A 228 10.01 -0.37 -10.48
C ALA A 228 11.13 -0.54 -11.52
N ALA A 229 11.57 -1.78 -11.79
CA ALA A 229 12.57 -2.09 -12.79
C ALA A 229 12.14 -1.64 -14.22
N MET A 230 10.90 -1.98 -14.59
CA MET A 230 10.34 -1.57 -15.88
C MET A 230 10.28 -0.04 -16.03
N ARG A 231 9.88 0.69 -14.98
CA ARG A 231 9.79 2.15 -15.04
C ARG A 231 11.15 2.81 -15.04
N ALA A 232 12.11 2.31 -14.24
CA ALA A 232 13.48 2.80 -14.25
C ALA A 232 14.11 2.60 -15.66
N LYS A 233 13.95 1.44 -16.26
CA LYS A 233 14.39 1.17 -17.65
C LYS A 233 13.72 2.13 -18.65
N GLY A 234 12.43 2.38 -18.50
CA GLY A 234 11.69 3.32 -19.35
C GLY A 234 12.17 4.77 -19.23
N LEU A 235 12.78 5.15 -18.10
CA LEU A 235 13.45 6.43 -17.88
C LEU A 235 14.92 6.44 -18.34
N GLY A 236 15.41 5.36 -18.94
CA GLY A 236 16.76 5.26 -19.50
C GLY A 236 17.82 4.78 -18.50
N ALA A 237 17.45 4.19 -17.38
CA ALA A 237 18.39 3.59 -16.44
C ALA A 237 19.00 2.29 -16.96
N ASP A 238 20.25 1.99 -16.55
CA ASP A 238 20.82 0.64 -16.53
C ASP A 238 20.32 -0.05 -15.25
N VAL A 239 19.40 -1.02 -15.38
CA VAL A 239 18.75 -1.64 -14.23
C VAL A 239 19.44 -2.92 -13.83
N ILE A 240 19.75 -3.02 -12.54
CA ILE A 240 20.28 -4.22 -11.89
C ILE A 240 19.22 -4.73 -10.91
N VAL A 241 18.90 -6.01 -10.97
CA VAL A 241 17.98 -6.67 -10.05
C VAL A 241 18.79 -7.56 -9.09
N THR A 242 18.45 -7.52 -7.81
CA THR A 242 18.93 -8.50 -6.83
C THR A 242 17.74 -9.32 -6.32
N GLU A 243 17.87 -10.65 -6.33
CA GLU A 243 16.79 -11.57 -5.98
C GLU A 243 17.36 -12.85 -5.35
N ILE A 244 16.57 -13.52 -4.52
CA ILE A 244 16.92 -14.79 -3.87
C ILE A 244 16.17 -15.98 -4.50
N ASP A 245 15.02 -15.73 -5.12
CA ASP A 245 14.21 -16.73 -5.80
C ASP A 245 14.76 -16.95 -7.22
N PRO A 246 15.26 -18.16 -7.56
CA PRO A 246 15.84 -18.41 -8.86
C PRO A 246 14.84 -18.29 -10.02
N VAL A 247 13.54 -18.54 -9.78
CA VAL A 247 12.50 -18.38 -10.82
C VAL A 247 12.32 -16.91 -11.17
N LYS A 248 12.21 -16.05 -10.16
CA LYS A 248 12.13 -14.60 -10.36
C LYS A 248 13.42 -14.03 -10.96
N GLY A 249 14.58 -14.59 -10.56
CA GLY A 249 15.87 -14.24 -11.17
C GLY A 249 15.90 -14.53 -12.66
N ILE A 250 15.44 -15.71 -13.10
CA ILE A 250 15.32 -16.07 -14.52
C ILE A 250 14.37 -15.12 -15.24
N GLU A 251 13.22 -14.80 -14.64
CA GLU A 251 12.26 -13.86 -15.21
C GLU A 251 12.88 -12.48 -15.42
N ALA A 252 13.61 -11.96 -14.43
CA ALA A 252 14.31 -10.68 -14.55
C ALA A 252 15.33 -10.68 -15.70
N VAL A 253 16.09 -11.78 -15.90
CA VAL A 253 17.00 -11.92 -17.02
C VAL A 253 16.25 -11.92 -18.35
N MET A 254 15.12 -12.64 -18.47
CA MET A 254 14.31 -12.69 -19.67
C MET A 254 13.64 -11.35 -20.00
N ASP A 255 13.32 -10.55 -18.98
CA ASP A 255 12.83 -9.18 -19.13
C ASP A 255 13.95 -8.19 -19.54
N GLY A 256 15.18 -8.70 -19.68
CA GLY A 256 16.36 -7.97 -20.15
C GLY A 256 17.01 -7.10 -19.07
N PHE A 257 17.02 -7.56 -17.83
CA PHE A 257 17.73 -6.94 -16.71
C PHE A 257 18.99 -7.72 -16.35
N ARG A 258 19.97 -7.02 -15.80
CA ARG A 258 21.15 -7.64 -15.18
C ARG A 258 20.73 -8.17 -13.80
N VAL A 259 21.14 -9.40 -13.48
CA VAL A 259 20.86 -10.01 -12.17
C VAL A 259 22.17 -10.35 -11.50
N MET A 260 22.35 -9.93 -10.25
CA MET A 260 23.54 -10.24 -9.44
C MET A 260 23.25 -10.14 -7.94
N PRO A 261 24.11 -10.70 -7.07
CA PRO A 261 24.01 -10.50 -5.63
C PRO A 261 24.17 -9.02 -5.23
N MET A 262 23.52 -8.61 -4.14
CA MET A 262 23.61 -7.23 -3.63
C MET A 262 25.09 -6.82 -3.34
N ALA A 263 25.93 -7.74 -2.90
CA ALA A 263 27.34 -7.47 -2.65
C ALA A 263 28.12 -6.97 -3.89
N ASP A 264 27.69 -7.39 -5.09
CA ASP A 264 28.26 -6.91 -6.34
C ASP A 264 27.52 -5.68 -6.86
N ALA A 265 26.21 -5.66 -6.79
CA ALA A 265 25.38 -4.51 -7.18
C ALA A 265 25.74 -3.25 -6.37
N ALA A 266 26.08 -3.39 -5.08
CA ALA A 266 26.48 -2.29 -4.20
C ALA A 266 27.72 -1.53 -4.71
N LYS A 267 28.65 -2.18 -5.42
CA LYS A 267 29.84 -1.57 -6.01
C LYS A 267 29.55 -0.73 -7.26
N GLU A 268 28.42 -1.04 -7.93
CA GLU A 268 28.08 -0.43 -9.21
C GLU A 268 26.91 0.57 -9.16
N GLY A 269 25.99 0.39 -8.22
CA GLY A 269 24.74 1.13 -8.16
C GLY A 269 24.91 2.63 -7.86
N ASP A 270 24.04 3.43 -8.45
CA ASP A 270 23.92 4.85 -8.18
C ASP A 270 22.65 5.13 -7.35
N ILE A 271 21.56 4.39 -7.62
CA ILE A 271 20.30 4.45 -6.85
C ILE A 271 19.92 3.04 -6.44
N PHE A 272 19.56 2.86 -5.18
CA PHE A 272 19.14 1.60 -4.59
C PHE A 272 17.71 1.71 -4.08
N ILE A 273 16.83 0.80 -4.54
CA ILE A 273 15.41 0.75 -4.20
C ILE A 273 15.10 -0.63 -3.65
N THR A 274 14.74 -0.72 -2.36
CA THR A 274 14.32 -1.99 -1.74
C THR A 274 12.82 -2.17 -1.83
N VAL A 275 12.38 -3.39 -2.22
CA VAL A 275 10.96 -3.76 -2.41
C VAL A 275 10.71 -5.25 -2.09
N THR A 276 11.40 -5.78 -1.08
CA THR A 276 11.38 -7.21 -0.77
C THR A 276 10.36 -7.61 0.29
N GLY A 277 9.99 -6.67 1.16
CA GLY A 277 9.22 -6.96 2.38
C GLY A 277 10.02 -7.75 3.44
N ASN A 278 11.34 -7.85 3.29
CA ASN A 278 12.22 -8.55 4.22
C ASN A 278 13.01 -7.55 5.08
N LYS A 279 13.91 -8.04 5.90
CA LYS A 279 14.72 -7.24 6.81
C LYS A 279 16.19 -7.21 6.37
N ASN A 280 16.86 -6.07 6.58
CA ASN A 280 18.30 -5.90 6.37
C ASN A 280 18.76 -6.37 4.98
N VAL A 281 18.06 -5.92 3.93
CA VAL A 281 18.41 -6.21 2.53
C VAL A 281 19.63 -5.43 2.12
N ILE A 282 19.73 -4.16 2.53
CA ILE A 282 20.95 -3.35 2.44
C ILE A 282 21.55 -3.29 3.85
N ARG A 283 22.78 -3.81 3.98
CA ARG A 283 23.49 -4.00 5.24
C ARG A 283 24.83 -3.25 5.25
N ARG A 284 25.50 -3.31 6.41
CA ARG A 284 26.82 -2.69 6.64
C ARG A 284 27.79 -2.92 5.49
N GLU A 285 28.02 -4.18 5.10
CA GLU A 285 28.98 -4.55 4.06
C GLU A 285 28.67 -3.94 2.69
N HIS A 286 27.40 -3.60 2.42
CA HIS A 286 26.98 -2.93 1.19
C HIS A 286 27.33 -1.43 1.24
N PHE A 287 27.07 -0.75 2.36
CA PHE A 287 27.44 0.66 2.53
C PHE A 287 28.97 0.87 2.46
N GLU A 288 29.75 -0.09 2.96
CA GLU A 288 31.21 -0.01 2.95
C GLU A 288 31.80 0.02 1.52
N VAL A 289 31.08 -0.49 0.53
CA VAL A 289 31.52 -0.56 -0.88
C VAL A 289 30.73 0.32 -1.85
N MET A 290 29.63 0.94 -1.42
CA MET A 290 28.84 1.85 -2.25
C MET A 290 29.69 3.03 -2.73
N LYS A 291 29.36 3.53 -3.93
CA LYS A 291 29.96 4.76 -4.46
C LYS A 291 29.63 5.97 -3.59
N GLY A 292 30.51 6.97 -3.59
CA GLY A 292 30.17 8.29 -3.10
C GLY A 292 29.06 8.89 -3.98
N GLY A 293 28.01 9.43 -3.36
CA GLY A 293 26.83 9.94 -4.05
C GLY A 293 25.69 8.93 -4.21
N ALA A 294 25.84 7.68 -3.75
CA ALA A 294 24.78 6.68 -3.82
C ALA A 294 23.53 7.15 -3.08
N ILE A 295 22.36 6.95 -3.71
CA ILE A 295 21.04 7.26 -3.17
C ILE A 295 20.35 5.96 -2.79
N VAL A 296 19.90 5.85 -1.55
CA VAL A 296 19.22 4.67 -1.01
C VAL A 296 17.81 5.04 -0.62
N CYS A 297 16.84 4.26 -1.03
CA CYS A 297 15.45 4.41 -0.64
C CYS A 297 14.73 3.06 -0.55
N ASN A 298 13.58 3.08 0.10
CA ASN A 298 12.73 1.92 0.26
C ASN A 298 11.33 2.21 -0.30
N SER A 299 10.76 1.24 -0.99
CA SER A 299 9.36 1.23 -1.42
C SER A 299 8.62 -0.01 -0.90
N GLY A 300 9.25 -0.75 0.03
CA GLY A 300 8.59 -1.76 0.85
C GLY A 300 7.86 -1.12 2.02
N HIS A 301 6.95 -1.85 2.65
CA HIS A 301 6.03 -1.29 3.65
C HIS A 301 6.74 -0.74 4.89
N PHE A 302 7.75 -1.43 5.42
CA PHE A 302 8.51 -1.02 6.60
C PHE A 302 9.95 -0.61 6.25
N ASN A 303 10.52 0.31 7.03
CA ASN A 303 11.88 0.80 6.85
C ASN A 303 12.99 -0.19 7.29
N VAL A 304 12.61 -1.38 7.71
CA VAL A 304 13.54 -2.42 8.18
C VAL A 304 14.37 -3.09 7.07
N GLU A 305 14.03 -2.83 5.80
CA GLU A 305 14.78 -3.37 4.65
C GLU A 305 16.21 -2.77 4.56
N ILE A 306 16.40 -1.58 5.09
CA ILE A 306 17.68 -0.86 5.14
C ILE A 306 18.20 -0.88 6.57
N GLU A 307 19.43 -1.35 6.78
CA GLU A 307 20.08 -1.36 8.10
C GLU A 307 20.59 0.04 8.46
N ILE A 308 19.65 0.96 8.76
CA ILE A 308 19.96 2.37 9.06
C ILE A 308 20.95 2.52 10.21
N PRO A 309 20.85 1.77 11.34
CA PRO A 309 21.85 1.85 12.41
C PRO A 309 23.28 1.53 11.94
N ALA A 310 23.44 0.65 10.95
CA ALA A 310 24.75 0.38 10.36
C ALA A 310 25.28 1.59 9.58
N LEU A 311 24.43 2.24 8.77
CA LEU A 311 24.78 3.46 8.04
C LEU A 311 25.17 4.59 9.01
N GLU A 312 24.40 4.78 10.07
CA GLU A 312 24.72 5.76 11.13
C GLU A 312 26.06 5.48 11.79
N SER A 313 26.36 4.21 12.12
CA SER A 313 27.64 3.83 12.76
C SER A 313 28.89 3.99 11.86
N LEU A 314 28.69 3.92 10.54
CA LEU A 314 29.74 4.14 9.54
C LEU A 314 29.98 5.63 9.27
N SER A 315 29.07 6.50 9.70
CA SER A 315 29.07 7.93 9.38
C SER A 315 29.70 8.76 10.49
N ILE A 316 30.31 9.89 10.11
CA ILE A 316 30.85 10.92 11.03
C ILE A 316 29.85 12.08 11.18
N SER A 317 28.92 12.24 10.23
CA SER A 317 27.85 13.26 10.31
C SER A 317 26.63 12.82 9.51
N LYS A 318 25.49 13.34 9.95
CA LYS A 318 24.17 13.20 9.31
C LYS A 318 23.52 14.58 9.26
N LYS A 319 22.99 14.97 8.10
CA LYS A 319 22.23 16.22 7.95
C LYS A 319 21.19 16.11 6.85
N GLU A 320 20.08 16.78 7.03
CA GLU A 320 19.11 16.98 5.93
C GLU A 320 19.70 17.95 4.90
N VAL A 321 19.67 17.56 3.63
CA VAL A 321 20.18 18.37 2.51
C VAL A 321 19.07 18.82 1.55
N ARG A 322 17.96 18.13 1.56
CA ARG A 322 16.69 18.47 0.90
C ARG A 322 15.55 17.94 1.78
N PRO A 323 14.33 18.43 1.64
CA PRO A 323 13.21 17.86 2.39
C PRO A 323 13.17 16.33 2.23
N LEU A 324 13.21 15.61 3.34
CA LEU A 324 13.21 14.13 3.41
C LEU A 324 14.41 13.46 2.70
N VAL A 325 15.52 14.15 2.49
CA VAL A 325 16.77 13.57 2.00
C VAL A 325 17.90 13.87 2.98
N GLU A 326 18.42 12.82 3.58
CA GLU A 326 19.51 12.88 4.56
C GLU A 326 20.82 12.48 3.91
N GLU A 327 21.86 13.32 4.08
CA GLU A 327 23.25 13.05 3.72
C GLU A 327 23.95 12.40 4.90
N PHE A 328 24.51 11.23 4.70
CA PHE A 328 25.40 10.54 5.62
C PHE A 328 26.84 10.64 5.10
N GLN A 329 27.70 11.37 5.80
CA GLN A 329 29.13 11.42 5.47
C GLN A 329 29.86 10.27 6.17
N LEU A 330 30.35 9.31 5.40
CA LEU A 330 31.09 8.16 5.91
C LEU A 330 32.49 8.55 6.40
N LYS A 331 33.10 7.72 7.25
CA LYS A 331 34.42 7.91 7.81
C LYS A 331 35.54 8.03 6.77
N ASP A 332 35.36 7.46 5.59
CA ASP A 332 36.31 7.54 4.46
C ASP A 332 36.08 8.75 3.54
N GLY A 333 35.13 9.65 3.88
CA GLY A 333 34.82 10.87 3.17
C GLY A 333 33.75 10.74 2.10
N ARG A 334 33.32 9.52 1.73
CA ARG A 334 32.18 9.31 0.82
C ARG A 334 30.90 9.78 1.47
N LYS A 335 29.90 10.07 0.63
CA LYS A 335 28.57 10.46 1.05
C LYS A 335 27.54 9.47 0.50
N VAL A 336 26.61 9.07 1.34
CA VAL A 336 25.44 8.25 0.98
C VAL A 336 24.20 9.04 1.36
N TYR A 337 23.20 9.02 0.49
CA TYR A 337 21.93 9.73 0.71
C TYR A 337 20.82 8.71 1.02
N LEU A 338 20.04 8.98 2.07
CA LEU A 338 18.86 8.20 2.44
C LEU A 338 17.63 9.06 2.23
N ILE A 339 16.62 8.52 1.51
CA ILE A 339 15.34 9.20 1.30
C ILE A 339 14.33 8.72 2.34
N ALA A 340 13.59 9.67 2.92
CA ALA A 340 12.43 9.45 3.77
C ALA A 340 12.69 8.49 4.95
N GLU A 341 13.88 8.58 5.58
CA GLU A 341 14.26 7.72 6.72
C GLU A 341 14.13 6.22 6.41
N GLY A 342 14.25 5.82 5.13
CA GLY A 342 14.02 4.46 4.68
C GLY A 342 12.56 4.00 4.67
N ARG A 343 11.60 4.90 4.91
CA ARG A 343 10.16 4.63 4.79
C ARG A 343 9.72 4.66 3.33
N LEU A 344 8.45 4.34 3.06
CA LEU A 344 7.86 4.30 1.71
C LEU A 344 8.11 5.60 0.93
N VAL A 345 9.08 5.58 0.01
CA VAL A 345 9.47 6.75 -0.77
C VAL A 345 8.31 7.32 -1.59
N ASN A 346 7.46 6.45 -2.15
CA ASN A 346 6.34 6.81 -3.00
C ASN A 346 5.23 7.60 -2.27
N LEU A 347 5.08 7.41 -0.97
CA LEU A 347 4.08 8.09 -0.14
C LEU A 347 4.68 9.25 0.66
N ALA A 348 5.93 9.11 1.08
CA ALA A 348 6.59 10.16 1.86
C ALA A 348 6.93 11.38 0.99
N THR A 349 7.43 11.16 -0.23
CA THR A 349 7.95 12.22 -1.10
C THR A 349 7.12 12.48 -2.36
N ALA A 350 6.11 11.65 -2.64
CA ALA A 350 5.19 11.81 -3.77
C ALA A 350 3.73 11.64 -3.32
N GLU A 351 2.82 11.49 -4.28
CA GLU A 351 1.37 11.43 -4.05
C GLU A 351 0.87 9.99 -3.73
N GLY A 352 1.74 8.97 -3.80
CA GLY A 352 1.35 7.57 -3.74
C GLY A 352 0.91 7.02 -5.09
N HIS A 353 0.14 5.92 -5.06
CA HIS A 353 -0.31 5.26 -6.29
C HIS A 353 -1.39 6.07 -7.02
N PRO A 354 -1.38 6.08 -8.37
CA PRO A 354 -2.40 6.78 -9.15
C PRO A 354 -3.82 6.29 -8.87
N ALA A 355 -4.78 7.21 -8.83
CA ALA A 355 -6.18 6.91 -8.54
C ALA A 355 -6.79 5.85 -9.47
N SER A 356 -6.39 5.85 -10.75
CA SER A 356 -6.87 4.86 -11.73
C SER A 356 -6.47 3.42 -11.38
N VAL A 357 -5.38 3.22 -10.65
CA VAL A 357 -4.93 1.91 -10.15
C VAL A 357 -5.64 1.58 -8.84
N MET A 358 -5.69 2.53 -7.90
CA MET A 358 -6.34 2.37 -6.61
C MET A 358 -7.86 2.15 -6.74
N ASP A 359 -8.46 2.54 -7.85
CA ASP A 359 -9.85 2.25 -8.20
C ASP A 359 -10.20 0.76 -8.05
N MET A 360 -9.33 -0.12 -8.55
CA MET A 360 -9.53 -1.57 -8.45
C MET A 360 -9.23 -2.12 -7.04
N SER A 361 -8.16 -1.65 -6.40
CA SER A 361 -7.81 -2.04 -5.03
C SER A 361 -8.95 -1.70 -4.07
N PHE A 362 -9.50 -0.51 -4.18
CA PHE A 362 -10.56 -0.04 -3.28
C PHE A 362 -11.95 -0.54 -3.67
N ALA A 363 -12.17 -0.92 -4.93
CA ALA A 363 -13.31 -1.74 -5.31
C ALA A 363 -13.26 -3.12 -4.61
N ASN A 364 -12.09 -3.76 -4.58
CA ASN A 364 -11.88 -5.02 -3.84
C ASN A 364 -12.14 -4.84 -2.34
N GLN A 365 -11.65 -3.77 -1.72
CA GLN A 365 -11.91 -3.48 -0.31
C GLN A 365 -13.41 -3.34 -0.03
N SER A 366 -14.10 -2.56 -0.84
CA SER A 366 -15.53 -2.28 -0.67
C SER A 366 -16.39 -3.55 -0.83
N LEU A 367 -16.14 -4.33 -1.89
CA LEU A 367 -16.90 -5.55 -2.16
C LEU A 367 -16.54 -6.68 -1.21
N SER A 368 -15.27 -6.76 -0.75
CA SER A 368 -14.86 -7.72 0.30
C SER A 368 -15.51 -7.41 1.64
N ALA A 369 -15.65 -6.13 2.00
CA ALA A 369 -16.36 -5.75 3.22
C ALA A 369 -17.83 -6.16 3.15
N GLU A 370 -18.52 -5.89 2.03
CA GLU A 370 -19.90 -6.35 1.82
C GLU A 370 -20.03 -7.89 1.88
N TYR A 371 -19.11 -8.59 1.24
CA TYR A 371 -19.08 -10.06 1.24
C TYR A 371 -18.92 -10.62 2.65
N LEU A 372 -17.96 -10.10 3.41
CA LEU A 372 -17.69 -10.53 4.79
C LEU A 372 -18.87 -10.26 5.72
N VAL A 373 -19.55 -9.13 5.59
CA VAL A 373 -20.77 -8.84 6.37
C VAL A 373 -21.84 -9.93 6.16
N LYS A 374 -21.97 -10.43 4.94
CA LYS A 374 -22.95 -11.46 4.58
C LYS A 374 -22.54 -12.88 5.02
N HIS A 375 -21.22 -13.19 4.98
CA HIS A 375 -20.73 -14.58 5.06
C HIS A 375 -19.86 -14.90 6.26
N HIS A 376 -19.42 -13.91 7.08
CA HIS A 376 -18.48 -14.13 8.20
C HIS A 376 -18.88 -15.26 9.16
N LYS A 377 -20.18 -15.51 9.36
CA LYS A 377 -20.68 -16.54 10.27
C LYS A 377 -20.31 -17.97 9.84
N GLU A 378 -20.05 -18.17 8.56
CA GLU A 378 -19.68 -19.46 7.96
C GLU A 378 -18.16 -19.61 7.84
N MET A 379 -17.40 -18.54 8.18
CA MET A 379 -15.96 -18.48 7.98
C MET A 379 -15.20 -18.70 9.29
N LYS A 380 -14.07 -19.42 9.20
CA LYS A 380 -13.16 -19.64 10.32
C LYS A 380 -12.17 -18.47 10.48
N PRO A 381 -11.54 -18.31 11.66
CA PRO A 381 -10.46 -17.36 11.85
C PRO A 381 -9.21 -17.73 11.04
N GLN A 382 -9.16 -17.32 9.79
CA GLN A 382 -8.04 -17.52 8.87
C GLN A 382 -8.04 -16.45 7.77
N VAL A 383 -6.98 -16.45 6.96
CA VAL A 383 -6.81 -15.53 5.83
C VAL A 383 -7.39 -16.17 4.57
N TYR A 384 -8.32 -15.48 3.93
CA TYR A 384 -8.98 -15.86 2.68
C TYR A 384 -8.51 -14.99 1.52
N VAL A 385 -8.62 -15.50 0.33
CA VAL A 385 -8.49 -14.71 -0.90
C VAL A 385 -9.82 -14.04 -1.24
N VAL A 386 -9.77 -12.98 -2.04
CA VAL A 386 -10.98 -12.38 -2.59
C VAL A 386 -11.72 -13.43 -3.45
N PRO A 387 -13.05 -13.61 -3.29
CA PRO A 387 -13.81 -14.53 -4.13
C PRO A 387 -13.63 -14.21 -5.61
N GLU A 388 -13.35 -15.22 -6.43
CA GLU A 388 -13.02 -15.05 -7.86
C GLU A 388 -14.07 -14.26 -8.63
N HIS A 389 -15.35 -14.47 -8.34
CA HIS A 389 -16.42 -13.75 -9.01
C HIS A 389 -16.41 -12.24 -8.74
N LEU A 390 -15.96 -11.79 -7.55
CA LEU A 390 -15.78 -10.37 -7.23
C LEU A 390 -14.60 -9.78 -7.99
N ASP A 391 -13.46 -10.48 -7.99
CA ASP A 391 -12.26 -10.05 -8.70
C ASP A 391 -12.51 -9.91 -10.21
N ARG A 392 -13.21 -10.90 -10.82
CA ARG A 392 -13.62 -10.85 -12.23
C ARG A 392 -14.62 -9.73 -12.52
N GLU A 393 -15.57 -9.47 -11.64
CA GLU A 393 -16.52 -8.38 -11.80
C GLU A 393 -15.84 -7.01 -11.76
N ILE A 394 -14.87 -6.81 -10.87
CA ILE A 394 -14.05 -5.59 -10.81
C ILE A 394 -13.28 -5.40 -12.13
N ALA A 395 -12.65 -6.46 -12.64
CA ALA A 395 -11.94 -6.42 -13.92
C ALA A 395 -12.87 -6.04 -15.08
N ARG A 396 -14.07 -6.63 -15.13
CA ARG A 396 -15.10 -6.32 -16.14
C ARG A 396 -15.52 -4.85 -16.08
N LEU A 397 -15.86 -4.37 -14.89
CA LEU A 397 -16.25 -2.97 -14.68
C LEU A 397 -15.13 -1.99 -15.07
N LYS A 398 -13.88 -2.34 -14.76
CA LYS A 398 -12.72 -1.51 -15.13
C LYS A 398 -12.55 -1.43 -16.63
N LEU A 399 -12.59 -2.55 -17.33
CA LEU A 399 -12.49 -2.58 -18.79
C LEU A 399 -13.60 -1.79 -19.47
N GLU A 400 -14.86 -1.95 -19.01
CA GLU A 400 -16.00 -1.19 -19.51
C GLU A 400 -15.82 0.32 -19.30
N SER A 401 -15.32 0.72 -18.11
CA SER A 401 -15.06 2.13 -17.81
C SER A 401 -13.97 2.75 -18.69
N MET A 402 -13.04 1.92 -19.21
CA MET A 402 -12.01 2.30 -20.17
C MET A 402 -12.48 2.27 -21.62
N GLY A 403 -13.74 1.89 -21.89
CA GLY A 403 -14.31 1.79 -23.23
C GLY A 403 -13.90 0.53 -23.99
N HIS A 404 -13.34 -0.46 -23.33
CA HIS A 404 -12.93 -1.73 -23.95
C HIS A 404 -14.01 -2.80 -23.83
N ARG A 405 -14.05 -3.70 -24.81
CA ARG A 405 -14.95 -4.86 -24.86
C ARG A 405 -14.14 -6.13 -25.03
N LEU A 406 -14.60 -7.20 -24.41
CA LEU A 406 -14.02 -8.54 -24.58
C LEU A 406 -14.85 -9.36 -25.56
N ASP A 407 -14.21 -10.35 -26.19
CA ASP A 407 -14.91 -11.39 -26.92
C ASP A 407 -15.78 -12.24 -25.99
N LYS A 408 -16.76 -12.91 -26.60
CA LYS A 408 -17.60 -13.89 -25.93
C LYS A 408 -17.40 -15.24 -26.58
N LEU A 409 -17.31 -16.27 -25.77
CA LEU A 409 -17.26 -17.64 -26.28
C LEU A 409 -18.56 -17.96 -27.01
N THR A 410 -18.46 -18.72 -28.10
CA THR A 410 -19.62 -19.37 -28.73
C THR A 410 -20.04 -20.59 -27.89
N ALA A 411 -21.26 -21.07 -28.06
CA ALA A 411 -21.73 -22.26 -27.37
C ALA A 411 -20.82 -23.48 -27.64
N GLU A 412 -20.29 -23.60 -28.85
CA GLU A 412 -19.34 -24.65 -29.24
C GLU A 412 -18.02 -24.53 -28.47
N GLN A 413 -17.48 -23.31 -28.33
CA GLN A 413 -16.27 -23.06 -27.55
C GLN A 413 -16.49 -23.33 -26.04
N GLU A 414 -17.63 -22.97 -25.50
CA GLU A 414 -17.99 -23.28 -24.10
C GLU A 414 -18.08 -24.79 -23.88
N GLN A 415 -18.71 -25.54 -24.83
CA GLN A 415 -18.80 -26.98 -24.78
C GLN A 415 -17.42 -27.64 -24.87
N TYR A 416 -16.57 -27.17 -25.77
CA TYR A 416 -15.19 -27.67 -25.93
C TYR A 416 -14.37 -27.50 -24.63
N LEU A 417 -14.43 -26.31 -24.02
CA LEU A 417 -13.69 -26.06 -22.76
C LEU A 417 -14.24 -26.83 -21.55
N ALA A 418 -15.51 -27.24 -21.60
CA ALA A 418 -16.13 -28.07 -20.56
C ALA A 418 -15.98 -29.59 -20.82
N SER A 419 -15.37 -30.01 -21.92
CA SER A 419 -15.23 -31.38 -22.39
C SER A 419 -13.76 -31.77 -22.49
N TRP A 420 -13.50 -33.08 -22.44
CA TRP A 420 -12.19 -33.68 -22.71
C TRP A 420 -12.18 -34.56 -23.97
N GLN A 421 -13.31 -34.62 -24.67
CA GLN A 421 -13.53 -35.59 -25.76
C GLN A 421 -12.99 -35.12 -27.11
N GLU A 422 -12.76 -33.82 -27.28
CA GLU A 422 -12.22 -33.26 -28.51
C GLU A 422 -10.76 -32.79 -28.28
N GLY A 423 -9.92 -33.13 -29.22
CA GLY A 423 -8.49 -32.80 -29.22
C GLY A 423 -7.72 -33.79 -30.06
N THR A 424 -6.52 -33.41 -30.53
CA THR A 424 -5.60 -34.28 -31.30
C THR A 424 -4.73 -35.11 -30.39
#